data_e15be74b8f23abbf0c5a708ab0fc6e56
#
_entry.id   e15be74b8f23abbf0c5a708ab0fc6e56
#
_cell.length_a   1.000
_cell.length_b   1.000
_cell.length_c   1.000
_cell.angle_alpha   90.00
_cell.angle_beta   90.00
_cell.angle_gamma   90.00
#
_symmetry.space_group_name_H-M   'P 1'
#
loop_
_entity.id
_entity.type
_entity.pdbx_description
1 polymer ?
#
loop_
_entity_poly.entity_id
_entity_poly.type
_entity_poly.pdbx_seq_one_letter_code
_entity_poly.pdbx_strand_id
1 'polypeptide(L)'
;SSDLLAMTDDLYKSLEDALSDNNNEKVWSWKQGTHDSRIEGSCCMIDIGTRWSSSDVLGRMEEAGKYNEIIRIAALDENDETFCADVHTTEYYQELRSETDESIWMAEYMQEPFEAKGLLFPKSALMRFKSADIAGKKPDGVIGGCDTADKGDDDFCAPFAKVFGPKYFITDVLFTKDPVEITEPRLAQMVIDTGCDQMRIESNNGGRIFAIHVRKLVTAEKKVCTIQARPTTQHKPTRIIMKAGWIKRYCAFLDESEYAKGSDYGRFMKALTSYKREGDNAHDDAPDGMTILAEFAESLGLKFKVSTRKVGRG
;
A
#
# COMPACT_ATOMS: atom_id res chain seq x y z
N SER A 1 23.69 -28.16 28.22
CA SER A 1 23.83 -27.02 27.31
C SER A 1 22.45 -26.48 27.03
N SER A 2 22.18 -25.25 27.39
CA SER A 2 20.95 -24.59 27.03
C SER A 2 21.19 -23.83 25.70
N ASP A 3 20.74 -24.44 24.60
CA ASP A 3 20.76 -23.74 23.31
C ASP A 3 19.73 -22.63 23.37
N LEU A 4 20.12 -21.43 22.96
CA LEU A 4 19.26 -20.26 22.95
C LEU A 4 18.81 -19.98 21.51
N LEU A 5 17.52 -20.16 21.27
CA LEU A 5 16.85 -19.80 20.03
C LEU A 5 16.18 -18.43 20.20
N ALA A 6 16.51 -17.48 19.34
CA ALA A 6 15.81 -16.20 19.26
C ALA A 6 15.11 -16.08 17.92
N MET A 7 13.81 -15.82 17.96
CA MET A 7 13.01 -15.49 16.79
C MET A 7 12.83 -13.98 16.75
N THR A 8 13.49 -13.32 15.82
CA THR A 8 13.51 -11.86 15.77
C THR A 8 12.21 -11.24 15.29
N ASP A 9 11.40 -11.99 14.55
CA ASP A 9 10.09 -11.52 14.09
C ASP A 9 9.12 -11.25 15.24
N ASP A 10 9.29 -11.97 16.37
CA ASP A 10 8.50 -11.72 17.59
C ASP A 10 8.88 -10.42 18.31
N LEU A 11 10.02 -9.80 17.95
CA LEU A 11 10.49 -8.54 18.55
C LEU A 11 9.83 -7.32 17.91
N TYR A 12 9.27 -7.47 16.72
CA TYR A 12 8.58 -6.42 15.99
C TYR A 12 7.09 -6.73 15.91
N LYS A 13 6.27 -5.78 16.31
CA LYS A 13 4.80 -5.94 16.31
C LYS A 13 4.17 -5.64 14.97
N SER A 14 4.90 -4.94 14.11
CA SER A 14 4.45 -4.52 12.78
C SER A 14 5.64 -4.17 11.90
N LEU A 15 5.41 -4.06 10.60
CA LEU A 15 6.40 -3.54 9.65
C LEU A 15 6.89 -2.12 10.05
N GLU A 16 6.00 -1.29 10.59
CA GLU A 16 6.36 0.04 11.11
C GLU A 16 7.40 -0.05 12.21
N ASP A 17 7.20 -0.94 13.19
CA ASP A 17 8.17 -1.17 14.26
C ASP A 17 9.53 -1.59 13.70
N ALA A 18 9.53 -2.46 12.70
CA ALA A 18 10.73 -2.99 12.06
C ALA A 18 11.48 -1.96 11.21
N LEU A 19 10.77 -0.99 10.63
CA LEU A 19 11.36 0.12 9.87
C LEU A 19 11.73 1.34 10.73
N SER A 20 11.34 1.36 12.00
CA SER A 20 11.61 2.47 12.91
C SER A 20 13.00 2.39 13.52
N ASP A 21 13.85 3.39 13.26
CA ASP A 21 15.20 3.48 13.86
C ASP A 21 15.16 3.45 15.39
N ASN A 22 14.18 4.12 16.00
CA ASN A 22 14.03 4.13 17.46
C ASN A 22 13.69 2.74 18.02
N ASN A 23 12.87 1.96 17.32
CA ASN A 23 12.56 0.60 17.75
C ASN A 23 13.72 -0.35 17.48
N ASN A 24 14.42 -0.19 16.37
CA ASN A 24 15.66 -0.93 16.08
C ASN A 24 16.74 -0.68 17.15
N GLU A 25 16.89 0.56 17.64
CA GLU A 25 17.76 0.88 18.78
C GLU A 25 17.33 0.21 20.08
N LYS A 26 16.03 0.17 20.37
CA LYS A 26 15.50 -0.53 21.55
C LYS A 26 15.75 -2.03 21.49
N VAL A 27 15.49 -2.65 20.32
CA VAL A 27 15.71 -4.09 20.10
C VAL A 27 17.21 -4.39 20.20
N TRP A 28 18.05 -3.56 19.62
CA TRP A 28 19.49 -3.70 19.71
C TRP A 28 20.02 -3.59 21.15
N SER A 29 19.55 -2.60 21.89
CA SER A 29 19.90 -2.44 23.33
C SER A 29 19.42 -3.64 24.16
N TRP A 30 18.23 -4.16 23.90
CA TRP A 30 17.73 -5.38 24.52
C TRP A 30 18.59 -6.59 24.18
N LYS A 31 18.96 -6.77 22.91
CA LYS A 31 19.83 -7.86 22.44
C LYS A 31 21.14 -7.86 23.21
N GLN A 32 21.83 -6.72 23.27
CA GLN A 32 23.12 -6.59 23.95
C GLN A 32 22.99 -6.71 25.49
N GLY A 33 22.05 -5.98 26.08
CA GLY A 33 21.95 -5.84 27.53
C GLY A 33 21.25 -6.99 28.25
N THR A 34 20.30 -7.63 27.58
CA THR A 34 19.44 -8.66 28.19
C THR A 34 19.67 -10.05 27.61
N HIS A 35 19.64 -10.16 26.27
CA HIS A 35 19.75 -11.44 25.61
C HIS A 35 21.19 -11.97 25.69
N ASP A 36 22.17 -11.21 25.23
CA ASP A 36 23.58 -11.65 25.16
C ASP A 36 24.18 -11.85 26.56
N SER A 37 23.71 -11.11 27.57
CA SER A 37 24.19 -11.28 28.95
C SER A 37 23.80 -12.62 29.59
N ARG A 38 22.87 -13.37 28.96
CA ARG A 38 22.42 -14.68 29.43
C ARG A 38 23.07 -15.84 28.68
N ILE A 39 23.96 -15.55 27.73
CA ILE A 39 24.67 -16.56 26.95
C ILE A 39 25.81 -17.12 27.80
N GLU A 40 25.82 -18.44 28.03
CA GLU A 40 26.91 -19.13 28.70
C GLU A 40 27.97 -19.56 27.65
N GLY A 41 29.24 -19.61 28.06
CA GLY A 41 30.39 -19.73 27.17
C GLY A 41 30.48 -20.99 26.27
N SER A 42 29.55 -21.95 26.39
CA SER A 42 29.44 -23.17 25.55
C SER A 42 28.09 -23.23 24.83
N CYS A 43 27.33 -22.16 24.78
CA CYS A 43 26.00 -22.12 24.20
C CYS A 43 26.08 -21.92 22.67
N CYS A 44 25.32 -22.70 21.91
CA CYS A 44 25.03 -22.41 20.51
C CYS A 44 23.89 -21.38 20.46
N MET A 45 24.08 -20.31 19.71
CA MET A 45 23.06 -19.28 19.49
C MET A 45 22.58 -19.37 18.05
N ILE A 46 21.27 -19.38 17.88
CA ILE A 46 20.60 -19.36 16.58
C ILE A 46 19.61 -18.20 16.59
N ASP A 47 19.84 -17.22 15.74
CA ASP A 47 18.88 -16.13 15.48
C ASP A 47 18.13 -16.44 14.16
N ILE A 48 16.81 -16.44 14.21
CA ILE A 48 15.93 -16.68 13.04
C ILE A 48 15.02 -15.48 12.89
N GLY A 49 14.91 -14.97 11.68
CA GLY A 49 14.00 -13.88 11.39
C GLY A 49 14.08 -13.41 9.95
N THR A 50 13.13 -12.55 9.59
CA THR A 50 13.06 -11.87 8.30
C THR A 50 13.85 -10.55 8.37
N ARG A 51 14.56 -10.21 7.30
CA ARG A 51 15.23 -8.91 7.17
C ARG A 51 14.20 -7.84 6.82
N TRP A 52 14.21 -6.73 7.56
CA TRP A 52 13.26 -5.64 7.37
C TRP A 52 13.93 -4.34 6.96
N SER A 53 15.12 -4.10 7.50
CA SER A 53 15.92 -2.92 7.19
C SER A 53 17.41 -3.24 7.32
N SER A 54 18.27 -2.35 6.81
CA SER A 54 19.72 -2.46 7.01
C SER A 54 20.10 -2.36 8.49
N SER A 55 19.30 -1.62 9.28
CA SER A 55 19.54 -1.35 10.71
C SER A 55 18.79 -2.29 11.66
N ASP A 56 18.10 -3.33 11.16
CA ASP A 56 17.47 -4.34 12.01
C ASP A 56 18.49 -5.14 12.83
N VAL A 57 18.04 -5.85 13.85
CA VAL A 57 18.94 -6.56 14.77
C VAL A 57 19.82 -7.59 14.05
N LEU A 58 19.30 -8.32 13.05
CA LEU A 58 20.06 -9.30 12.28
C LEU A 58 21.14 -8.63 11.44
N GLY A 59 20.82 -7.51 10.79
CA GLY A 59 21.77 -6.71 10.02
C GLY A 59 22.91 -6.16 10.86
N ARG A 60 22.59 -5.62 12.03
CA ARG A 60 23.61 -5.12 12.97
C ARG A 60 24.51 -6.23 13.51
N MET A 61 23.94 -7.42 13.78
CA MET A 61 24.73 -8.59 14.19
C MET A 61 25.67 -9.06 13.10
N GLU A 62 25.20 -9.06 11.85
CA GLU A 62 25.98 -9.39 10.66
C GLU A 62 27.13 -8.36 10.46
N GLU A 63 26.80 -7.07 10.46
CA GLU A 63 27.78 -5.99 10.32
C GLU A 63 28.83 -6.01 11.42
N ALA A 64 28.43 -6.36 12.64
CA ALA A 64 29.32 -6.51 13.78
C ALA A 64 30.15 -7.83 13.74
N GLY A 65 29.97 -8.67 12.72
CA GLY A 65 30.68 -9.96 12.58
C GLY A 65 30.39 -10.94 13.71
N LYS A 66 29.19 -10.93 14.28
CA LYS A 66 28.80 -11.75 15.44
C LYS A 66 28.36 -13.16 15.06
N TYR A 67 28.09 -13.43 13.78
CA TYR A 67 27.69 -14.75 13.29
C TYR A 67 28.90 -15.55 12.77
N ASN A 68 28.96 -16.84 13.11
CA ASN A 68 29.90 -17.79 12.52
C ASN A 68 29.41 -18.28 11.16
N GLU A 69 28.09 -18.37 11.00
CA GLU A 69 27.43 -18.82 9.79
C GLU A 69 26.14 -18.04 9.58
N ILE A 70 25.84 -17.68 8.33
CA ILE A 70 24.62 -16.98 7.93
C ILE A 70 23.99 -17.76 6.78
N ILE A 71 22.75 -18.19 6.97
CA ILE A 71 21.96 -18.86 5.94
C ILE A 71 20.86 -17.90 5.51
N ARG A 72 20.88 -17.47 4.23
CA ARG A 72 19.80 -16.66 3.64
C ARG A 72 18.97 -17.54 2.72
N ILE A 73 17.66 -17.50 2.91
CA ILE A 73 16.69 -18.20 2.07
C ILE A 73 15.83 -17.15 1.41
N ALA A 74 16.14 -16.84 0.16
CA ALA A 74 15.34 -15.94 -0.67
C ALA A 74 14.12 -16.67 -1.22
N ALA A 75 13.03 -15.92 -1.46
CA ALA A 75 11.81 -16.47 -2.06
C ALA A 75 12.03 -16.96 -3.50
N LEU A 76 12.90 -16.27 -4.25
CA LEU A 76 13.31 -16.64 -5.61
C LEU A 76 14.84 -16.67 -5.68
N ASP A 77 15.38 -17.63 -6.41
CA ASP A 77 16.80 -17.77 -6.69
C ASP A 77 17.26 -16.89 -7.88
N GLU A 78 18.50 -17.05 -8.31
CA GLU A 78 19.09 -16.34 -9.45
C GLU A 78 18.45 -16.68 -10.81
N ASN A 79 17.72 -17.80 -10.91
CA ASN A 79 16.96 -18.21 -12.08
C ASN A 79 15.49 -17.81 -12.00
N ASP A 80 15.12 -17.00 -11.00
CA ASP A 80 13.75 -16.55 -10.72
C ASP A 80 12.80 -17.72 -10.37
N GLU A 81 13.36 -18.80 -9.76
CA GLU A 81 12.63 -19.99 -9.31
C GLU A 81 12.53 -20.04 -7.78
N THR A 82 11.38 -20.52 -7.29
CA THR A 82 11.15 -20.61 -5.84
C THR A 82 11.98 -21.68 -5.16
N PHE A 83 12.44 -21.38 -3.94
CA PHE A 83 13.13 -22.34 -3.07
C PHE A 83 12.26 -23.54 -2.69
N CYS A 84 10.96 -23.37 -2.50
CA CYS A 84 10.05 -24.43 -2.05
C CYS A 84 8.67 -24.34 -2.73
N ALA A 85 8.52 -25.02 -3.86
CA ALA A 85 7.29 -25.02 -4.65
C ALA A 85 6.09 -25.69 -3.94
N ASP A 86 6.34 -26.53 -2.93
CA ASP A 86 5.29 -27.17 -2.12
C ASP A 86 4.57 -26.15 -1.20
N VAL A 87 5.23 -25.03 -0.86
CA VAL A 87 4.66 -23.98 -0.04
C VAL A 87 4.02 -22.90 -0.94
N HIS A 88 4.81 -22.35 -1.85
CA HIS A 88 4.36 -21.38 -2.84
C HIS A 88 5.06 -21.61 -4.17
N THR A 89 4.31 -21.54 -5.27
CA THR A 89 4.87 -21.74 -6.61
C THR A 89 5.71 -20.55 -7.06
N THR A 90 6.55 -20.73 -8.05
CA THR A 90 7.33 -19.67 -8.70
C THR A 90 6.43 -18.57 -9.23
N GLU A 91 5.31 -18.94 -9.89
CA GLU A 91 4.35 -17.98 -10.42
C GLU A 91 3.70 -17.13 -9.33
N TYR A 92 3.42 -17.73 -8.15
CA TYR A 92 2.90 -16.99 -7.00
C TYR A 92 3.86 -15.89 -6.58
N TYR A 93 5.16 -16.19 -6.41
CA TYR A 93 6.14 -15.19 -6.00
C TYR A 93 6.42 -14.16 -7.09
N GLN A 94 6.42 -14.53 -8.37
CA GLN A 94 6.55 -13.58 -9.47
C GLN A 94 5.37 -12.62 -9.54
N GLU A 95 4.15 -13.08 -9.31
CA GLU A 95 2.97 -12.23 -9.21
C GLU A 95 3.09 -11.28 -8.00
N LEU A 96 3.40 -11.82 -6.83
CA LEU A 96 3.58 -11.06 -5.59
C LEU A 96 4.67 -9.99 -5.73
N ARG A 97 5.82 -10.31 -6.31
CA ARG A 97 6.89 -9.35 -6.61
C ARG A 97 6.40 -8.18 -7.45
N SER A 98 5.56 -8.46 -8.43
CA SER A 98 5.03 -7.43 -9.32
C SER A 98 4.03 -6.47 -8.66
N GLU A 99 3.44 -6.88 -7.53
CA GLU A 99 2.46 -6.12 -6.75
C GLU A 99 3.08 -5.45 -5.52
N THR A 100 4.26 -5.91 -5.10
CA THR A 100 4.97 -5.42 -3.92
C THR A 100 5.90 -4.26 -4.30
N ASP A 101 6.08 -3.31 -3.40
CA ASP A 101 7.12 -2.28 -3.58
C ASP A 101 8.49 -2.93 -3.55
N GLU A 102 9.42 -2.47 -4.39
CA GLU A 102 10.74 -3.07 -4.56
C GLU A 102 11.53 -3.12 -3.24
N SER A 103 11.43 -2.10 -2.40
CA SER A 103 12.14 -2.08 -1.12
C SER A 103 11.61 -3.14 -0.14
N ILE A 104 10.29 -3.35 -0.13
CA ILE A 104 9.65 -4.39 0.67
C ILE A 104 9.99 -5.77 0.11
N TRP A 105 9.91 -5.93 -1.22
CA TRP A 105 10.27 -7.19 -1.86
C TRP A 105 11.70 -7.63 -1.53
N MET A 106 12.66 -6.72 -1.69
CA MET A 106 14.06 -7.02 -1.42
C MET A 106 14.33 -7.31 0.06
N ALA A 107 13.67 -6.59 0.96
CA ALA A 107 13.82 -6.82 2.40
C ALA A 107 13.16 -8.14 2.83
N GLU A 108 11.85 -8.26 2.63
CA GLU A 108 11.03 -9.32 3.22
C GLU A 108 11.19 -10.66 2.50
N TYR A 109 11.28 -10.64 1.16
CA TYR A 109 11.29 -11.86 0.35
C TYR A 109 12.68 -12.26 -0.15
N MET A 110 13.56 -11.28 -0.42
CA MET A 110 14.91 -11.57 -0.88
C MET A 110 15.95 -11.55 0.25
N GLN A 111 15.58 -11.10 1.44
CA GLN A 111 16.46 -10.96 2.62
C GLN A 111 17.64 -9.99 2.39
N GLU A 112 17.47 -9.04 1.48
CA GLU A 112 18.45 -8.03 1.05
C GLU A 112 17.87 -6.61 1.19
N PRO A 113 17.62 -6.12 2.42
CA PRO A 113 17.07 -4.79 2.61
C PRO A 113 18.04 -3.71 2.11
N PHE A 114 17.49 -2.70 1.45
CA PHE A 114 18.22 -1.50 1.04
C PHE A 114 17.39 -0.24 1.30
N GLU A 115 18.08 0.88 1.51
CA GLU A 115 17.41 2.17 1.65
C GLU A 115 16.92 2.67 0.29
N ALA A 116 15.62 2.60 0.06
CA ALA A 116 15.01 3.13 -1.15
C ALA A 116 14.77 4.63 -1.00
N LYS A 117 15.54 5.44 -1.71
CA LYS A 117 15.45 6.92 -1.68
C LYS A 117 14.59 7.47 -2.81
N GLY A 118 14.09 8.69 -2.63
CA GLY A 118 13.38 9.43 -3.67
C GLY A 118 11.86 9.38 -3.56
N LEU A 119 11.17 9.53 -4.70
CA LEU A 119 9.71 9.58 -4.77
C LEU A 119 9.11 8.17 -4.79
N LEU A 120 8.05 7.96 -4.00
CA LEU A 120 7.34 6.69 -3.97
C LEU A 120 6.52 6.47 -5.25
N PHE A 121 5.94 7.55 -5.80
CA PHE A 121 5.12 7.56 -7.02
C PHE A 121 5.70 8.49 -8.09
N PRO A 122 6.92 8.23 -8.61
CA PRO A 122 7.47 9.08 -9.66
C PRO A 122 6.58 9.03 -10.90
N LYS A 123 6.44 10.16 -11.60
CA LYS A 123 5.56 10.27 -12.78
C LYS A 123 5.81 9.20 -13.84
N SER A 124 7.07 8.78 -14.00
CA SER A 124 7.48 7.75 -14.96
C SER A 124 7.01 6.34 -14.61
N ALA A 125 6.69 6.08 -13.34
CA ALA A 125 6.20 4.78 -12.87
C ALA A 125 4.67 4.66 -12.90
N LEU A 126 3.94 5.74 -13.20
CA LEU A 126 2.48 5.75 -13.24
C LEU A 126 1.96 5.57 -14.66
N MET A 127 1.07 4.60 -14.85
CA MET A 127 0.38 4.44 -16.12
C MET A 127 -0.52 5.64 -16.39
N ARG A 128 -0.56 6.09 -17.65
CA ARG A 128 -1.40 7.20 -18.09
C ARG A 128 -2.41 6.73 -19.12
N PHE A 129 -3.57 7.39 -19.13
CA PHE A 129 -4.61 7.16 -20.12
C PHE A 129 -5.28 8.48 -20.53
N LYS A 130 -5.91 8.49 -21.69
CA LYS A 130 -6.79 9.57 -22.14
C LYS A 130 -8.25 9.14 -22.01
N SER A 131 -9.14 10.08 -21.72
CA SER A 131 -10.57 9.82 -21.61
C SER A 131 -11.12 9.09 -22.84
N ALA A 132 -10.55 9.35 -24.02
CA ALA A 132 -10.91 8.68 -25.26
C ALA A 132 -10.61 7.15 -25.25
N ASP A 133 -9.62 6.70 -24.48
CA ASP A 133 -9.22 5.28 -24.43
C ASP A 133 -10.31 4.39 -23.83
N ILE A 134 -11.15 4.95 -22.96
CA ILE A 134 -12.25 4.25 -22.30
C ILE A 134 -13.65 4.75 -22.70
N ALA A 135 -13.70 5.77 -23.59
CA ALA A 135 -14.96 6.34 -24.03
C ALA A 135 -15.86 5.28 -24.73
N GLY A 136 -17.15 5.28 -24.38
CA GLY A 136 -18.12 4.33 -24.92
C GLY A 136 -17.99 2.88 -24.45
N LYS A 137 -16.96 2.55 -23.65
CA LYS A 137 -16.81 1.23 -23.04
C LYS A 137 -17.60 1.16 -21.74
N LYS A 138 -18.26 0.03 -21.50
CA LYS A 138 -18.94 -0.23 -20.22
C LYS A 138 -17.91 -0.77 -19.22
N PRO A 139 -17.69 -0.10 -18.08
CA PRO A 139 -16.83 -0.65 -17.04
C PRO A 139 -17.48 -1.86 -16.36
N ASP A 140 -16.66 -2.73 -15.77
CA ASP A 140 -17.10 -3.85 -14.93
C ASP A 140 -17.72 -3.36 -13.61
N GLY A 141 -17.32 -2.15 -13.18
CA GLY A 141 -17.85 -1.44 -12.03
C GLY A 141 -17.18 -0.08 -11.87
N VAL A 142 -17.75 0.75 -11.00
CA VAL A 142 -17.14 2.02 -10.57
C VAL A 142 -17.00 1.98 -9.06
N ILE A 143 -15.78 2.18 -8.56
CA ILE A 143 -15.49 2.16 -7.13
C ILE A 143 -14.86 3.46 -6.67
N GLY A 144 -15.02 3.78 -5.38
CA GLY A 144 -14.40 4.95 -4.75
C GLY A 144 -13.70 4.60 -3.44
N GLY A 145 -12.61 5.29 -3.15
CA GLY A 145 -11.97 5.35 -1.85
C GLY A 145 -12.11 6.76 -1.27
N CYS A 146 -12.12 6.92 0.05
CA CYS A 146 -12.18 8.25 0.65
C CYS A 146 -11.41 8.28 1.96
N ASP A 147 -10.40 9.15 2.01
CA ASP A 147 -9.77 9.64 3.23
C ASP A 147 -10.47 10.93 3.66
N THR A 148 -11.05 10.92 4.85
CA THR A 148 -11.73 12.12 5.40
C THR A 148 -10.70 12.94 6.16
N ALA A 149 -10.50 14.21 5.76
CA ALA A 149 -9.64 15.14 6.47
C ALA A 149 -10.00 15.24 7.96
N ASP A 150 -9.01 15.10 8.83
CA ASP A 150 -9.25 15.00 10.28
C ASP A 150 -9.32 16.36 10.96
N LYS A 151 -8.52 17.35 10.58
CA LYS A 151 -8.55 18.75 11.09
C LYS A 151 -7.77 19.72 10.20
N GLY A 152 -8.41 20.79 9.80
CA GLY A 152 -7.88 22.12 9.47
C GLY A 152 -6.82 22.26 8.38
N ASP A 153 -5.80 21.45 8.31
CA ASP A 153 -4.71 21.54 7.35
C ASP A 153 -4.59 20.33 6.41
N ASP A 154 -5.31 19.24 6.68
CA ASP A 154 -5.31 18.05 5.85
C ASP A 154 -6.23 18.20 4.64
N ASP A 155 -5.81 17.64 3.51
CA ASP A 155 -6.62 17.59 2.31
C ASP A 155 -7.62 16.42 2.35
N PHE A 156 -8.88 16.69 2.10
CA PHE A 156 -9.88 15.67 1.82
C PHE A 156 -9.55 15.00 0.48
N CYS A 157 -9.47 13.65 0.44
CA CYS A 157 -9.12 12.91 -0.77
C CYS A 157 -10.11 11.78 -1.06
N ALA A 158 -10.79 11.86 -2.20
CA ALA A 158 -11.68 10.80 -2.67
C ALA A 158 -11.47 10.50 -4.16
N PRO A 159 -10.60 9.53 -4.51
CA PRO A 159 -10.45 9.03 -5.87
C PRO A 159 -11.59 8.08 -6.26
N PHE A 160 -12.00 8.17 -7.54
CA PHE A 160 -12.96 7.27 -8.19
C PHE A 160 -12.30 6.54 -9.36
N ALA A 161 -12.55 5.25 -9.45
CA ALA A 161 -11.99 4.39 -10.49
C ALA A 161 -13.08 3.67 -11.29
N LYS A 162 -13.00 3.74 -12.61
CA LYS A 162 -13.69 2.81 -13.51
C LYS A 162 -12.85 1.56 -13.70
N VAL A 163 -13.44 0.41 -13.45
CA VAL A 163 -12.76 -0.89 -13.50
C VAL A 163 -12.96 -1.53 -14.86
N PHE A 164 -11.87 -1.94 -15.49
CA PHE A 164 -11.89 -2.69 -16.75
C PHE A 164 -10.89 -3.86 -16.66
N GLY A 165 -11.40 -5.08 -16.48
CA GLY A 165 -10.55 -6.22 -16.21
C GLY A 165 -9.66 -5.95 -14.97
N PRO A 166 -8.36 -6.17 -15.02
CA PRO A 166 -7.47 -5.95 -13.87
C PRO A 166 -7.06 -4.48 -13.68
N LYS A 167 -7.59 -3.55 -14.45
CA LYS A 167 -7.15 -2.15 -14.44
C LYS A 167 -8.18 -1.20 -13.85
N TYR A 168 -7.69 -0.26 -13.07
CA TYR A 168 -8.46 0.77 -12.38
C TYR A 168 -8.10 2.13 -12.97
N PHE A 169 -9.01 2.70 -13.76
CA PHE A 169 -8.83 3.98 -14.39
C PHE A 169 -9.34 5.08 -13.46
N ILE A 170 -8.44 5.84 -12.86
CA ILE A 170 -8.77 6.94 -11.95
C ILE A 170 -9.29 8.09 -12.79
N THR A 171 -10.62 8.18 -12.92
CA THR A 171 -11.29 9.15 -13.79
C THR A 171 -11.59 10.47 -13.10
N ASP A 172 -11.89 10.42 -11.81
CA ASP A 172 -12.35 11.56 -11.03
C ASP A 172 -11.70 11.53 -9.64
N VAL A 173 -11.45 12.70 -9.09
CA VAL A 173 -10.92 12.86 -7.72
C VAL A 173 -11.51 14.11 -7.11
N LEU A 174 -12.04 14.00 -5.89
CA LEU A 174 -12.30 15.15 -5.03
C LEU A 174 -11.08 15.34 -4.13
N PHE A 175 -10.38 16.47 -4.32
CA PHE A 175 -9.18 16.78 -3.55
C PHE A 175 -9.21 18.24 -3.12
N THR A 176 -9.52 18.51 -1.84
CA THR A 176 -9.82 19.86 -1.36
C THR A 176 -9.60 19.99 0.14
N LYS A 177 -9.35 21.23 0.59
CA LYS A 177 -9.36 21.65 2.00
C LYS A 177 -10.70 22.24 2.45
N ASP A 178 -11.73 22.10 1.64
CA ASP A 178 -13.06 22.58 2.00
C ASP A 178 -13.59 21.87 3.25
N PRO A 179 -14.37 22.55 4.09
CA PRO A 179 -14.94 21.94 5.29
C PRO A 179 -16.01 20.89 4.96
N VAL A 180 -16.38 20.11 5.97
CA VAL A 180 -17.28 18.96 5.85
C VAL A 180 -18.65 19.33 5.24
N GLU A 181 -19.16 20.51 5.53
CA GLU A 181 -20.44 21.03 5.02
C GLU A 181 -20.43 21.20 3.48
N ILE A 182 -19.24 21.35 2.91
CA ILE A 182 -19.02 21.46 1.45
C ILE A 182 -18.64 20.11 0.87
N THR A 183 -17.78 19.34 1.55
CA THR A 183 -17.28 18.06 1.03
C THR A 183 -18.35 16.97 1.02
N GLU A 184 -19.25 16.92 2.01
CA GLU A 184 -20.36 15.95 2.02
C GLU A 184 -21.25 16.04 0.77
N PRO A 185 -21.85 17.19 0.41
CA PRO A 185 -22.68 17.29 -0.79
C PRO A 185 -21.87 17.13 -2.08
N ARG A 186 -20.63 17.61 -2.14
CA ARG A 186 -19.77 17.43 -3.32
C ARG A 186 -19.45 15.95 -3.55
N LEU A 187 -19.10 15.20 -2.49
CA LEU A 187 -18.83 13.76 -2.61
C LEU A 187 -20.09 13.01 -3.04
N ALA A 188 -21.25 13.32 -2.43
CA ALA A 188 -22.52 12.70 -2.82
C ALA A 188 -22.84 12.95 -4.30
N GLN A 189 -22.63 14.16 -4.80
CA GLN A 189 -22.84 14.50 -6.21
C GLN A 189 -21.85 13.72 -7.11
N MET A 190 -20.57 13.61 -6.73
CA MET A 190 -19.60 12.83 -7.50
C MET A 190 -19.93 11.34 -7.52
N VAL A 191 -20.43 10.75 -6.43
CA VAL A 191 -20.93 9.37 -6.40
C VAL A 191 -22.05 9.18 -7.44
N ILE A 192 -22.95 10.17 -7.57
CA ILE A 192 -24.06 10.14 -8.51
C ILE A 192 -23.56 10.28 -9.95
N ASP A 193 -22.73 11.27 -10.22
CA ASP A 193 -22.26 11.65 -11.55
C ASP A 193 -21.35 10.56 -12.16
N THR A 194 -20.48 9.98 -11.34
CA THR A 194 -19.59 8.88 -11.77
C THR A 194 -20.32 7.55 -11.92
N GLY A 195 -21.53 7.42 -11.34
CA GLY A 195 -22.25 6.17 -11.24
C GLY A 195 -21.52 5.16 -10.33
N CYS A 196 -20.92 5.63 -9.24
CA CYS A 196 -20.18 4.80 -8.32
C CYS A 196 -21.07 3.70 -7.70
N ASP A 197 -20.71 2.45 -7.90
CA ASP A 197 -21.44 1.28 -7.38
C ASP A 197 -21.12 1.04 -5.91
N GLN A 198 -19.85 1.19 -5.54
CA GLN A 198 -19.35 0.88 -4.21
C GLN A 198 -18.26 1.85 -3.78
N MET A 199 -18.28 2.26 -2.52
CA MET A 199 -17.30 3.20 -1.97
C MET A 199 -16.88 2.79 -0.56
N ARG A 200 -15.59 2.90 -0.27
CA ARG A 200 -15.05 2.81 1.09
C ARG A 200 -14.70 4.21 1.60
N ILE A 201 -15.21 4.55 2.76
CA ILE A 201 -14.85 5.77 3.48
C ILE A 201 -14.13 5.37 4.77
N GLU A 202 -12.98 5.95 5.03
CA GLU A 202 -12.30 5.79 6.32
C GLU A 202 -13.18 6.35 7.44
N SER A 203 -13.38 5.55 8.51
CA SER A 203 -14.35 5.89 9.56
C SER A 203 -13.72 6.43 10.84
N ASN A 204 -12.41 6.66 10.86
CA ASN A 204 -11.73 7.30 11.96
C ASN A 204 -12.23 8.76 12.11
N ASN A 205 -12.10 9.33 13.30
CA ASN A 205 -12.27 10.76 13.58
C ASN A 205 -13.54 11.43 13.00
N GLY A 206 -14.69 10.77 13.01
CA GLY A 206 -15.95 11.34 12.48
C GLY A 206 -16.34 10.81 11.10
N GLY A 207 -15.48 10.12 10.37
CA GLY A 207 -15.76 9.58 9.03
C GLY A 207 -16.96 8.62 8.97
N ARG A 208 -17.33 8.00 10.09
CA ARG A 208 -18.57 7.20 10.17
C ARG A 208 -19.83 8.07 10.00
N ILE A 209 -19.87 9.25 10.63
CA ILE A 209 -21.00 10.17 10.53
C ILE A 209 -21.05 10.75 9.13
N PHE A 210 -19.89 11.17 8.59
CA PHE A 210 -19.73 11.61 7.21
C PHE A 210 -20.29 10.59 6.21
N ALA A 211 -19.93 9.32 6.32
CA ALA A 211 -20.44 8.26 5.45
C ALA A 211 -21.97 8.09 5.54
N ILE A 212 -22.57 8.27 6.73
CA ILE A 212 -24.03 8.24 6.92
C ILE A 212 -24.69 9.40 6.18
N HIS A 213 -24.13 10.61 6.28
CA HIS A 213 -24.67 11.80 5.61
C HIS A 213 -24.58 11.68 4.09
N VAL A 214 -23.40 11.31 3.56
CA VAL A 214 -23.22 11.08 2.11
C VAL A 214 -24.20 10.03 1.60
N ARG A 215 -24.38 8.91 2.32
CA ARG A 215 -25.35 7.88 1.95
C ARG A 215 -26.80 8.42 1.89
N LYS A 216 -27.19 9.26 2.85
CA LYS A 216 -28.53 9.89 2.86
C LYS A 216 -28.72 10.77 1.64
N LEU A 217 -27.73 11.59 1.29
CA LEU A 217 -27.77 12.46 0.12
C LEU A 217 -27.90 11.67 -1.18
N VAL A 218 -27.07 10.64 -1.36
CA VAL A 218 -27.12 9.75 -2.55
C VAL A 218 -28.48 9.05 -2.67
N THR A 219 -29.03 8.54 -1.54
CA THR A 219 -30.33 7.86 -1.52
C THR A 219 -31.48 8.82 -1.83
N ALA A 220 -31.42 10.07 -1.40
CA ALA A 220 -32.41 11.08 -1.69
C ALA A 220 -32.59 11.32 -3.20
N GLU A 221 -31.50 11.21 -3.97
CA GLU A 221 -31.51 11.27 -5.45
C GLU A 221 -31.87 9.92 -6.11
N LYS A 222 -32.42 8.97 -5.35
CA LYS A 222 -32.81 7.63 -5.81
C LYS A 222 -31.69 6.84 -6.52
N LYS A 223 -30.43 7.13 -6.15
CA LYS A 223 -29.26 6.40 -6.61
C LYS A 223 -28.85 5.34 -5.59
N VAL A 224 -28.25 4.27 -6.08
CA VAL A 224 -27.77 3.14 -5.26
C VAL A 224 -26.26 3.11 -5.32
N CYS A 225 -25.63 3.28 -4.17
CA CYS A 225 -24.19 3.07 -3.97
C CYS A 225 -23.98 2.39 -2.61
N THR A 226 -23.22 1.32 -2.60
CA THR A 226 -22.83 0.65 -1.33
C THR A 226 -21.70 1.40 -0.69
N ILE A 227 -22.00 2.24 0.31
CA ILE A 227 -20.98 3.00 1.05
C ILE A 227 -20.61 2.25 2.33
N GLN A 228 -19.34 1.83 2.44
CA GLN A 228 -18.78 1.13 3.59
C GLN A 228 -17.92 2.08 4.41
N ALA A 229 -18.25 2.26 5.69
CA ALA A 229 -17.39 2.95 6.64
C ALA A 229 -16.50 1.92 7.34
N ARG A 230 -15.17 2.06 7.24
CA ARG A 230 -14.21 1.13 7.84
C ARG A 230 -13.13 1.91 8.60
N PRO A 231 -12.82 1.53 9.85
CA PRO A 231 -11.70 2.11 10.57
C PRO A 231 -10.38 1.57 10.02
N THR A 232 -9.35 2.39 10.11
CA THR A 232 -7.97 2.03 9.83
C THR A 232 -7.18 2.10 11.13
N THR A 233 -6.41 1.06 11.42
CA THR A 233 -5.61 0.94 12.65
C THR A 233 -4.11 0.86 12.40
N GLN A 234 -3.71 0.61 11.15
CA GLN A 234 -2.31 0.54 10.77
C GLN A 234 -1.74 1.94 10.55
N HIS A 235 -0.43 2.06 10.73
CA HIS A 235 0.30 3.30 10.51
C HIS A 235 0.25 3.73 9.03
N LYS A 236 -0.13 4.98 8.80
CA LYS A 236 -0.43 5.53 7.47
C LYS A 236 0.75 5.39 6.48
N PRO A 237 1.99 5.84 6.79
CA PRO A 237 3.13 5.68 5.89
C PRO A 237 3.41 4.24 5.48
N THR A 238 3.31 3.30 6.41
CA THR A 238 3.54 1.86 6.14
C THR A 238 2.52 1.32 5.15
N ARG A 239 1.22 1.62 5.35
CA ARG A 239 0.16 1.22 4.42
C ARG A 239 0.39 1.75 3.01
N ILE A 240 0.78 3.03 2.91
CA ILE A 240 1.06 3.69 1.63
C ILE A 240 2.19 2.97 0.90
N ILE A 241 3.30 2.67 1.59
CA ILE A 241 4.44 1.95 0.99
C ILE A 241 4.03 0.55 0.54
N MET A 242 3.31 -0.20 1.37
CA MET A 242 2.86 -1.56 1.03
C MET A 242 1.94 -1.60 -0.20
N LYS A 243 1.11 -0.57 -0.42
CA LYS A 243 0.19 -0.51 -1.57
C LYS A 243 0.76 0.17 -2.80
N ALA A 244 1.95 0.76 -2.71
CA ALA A 244 2.55 1.49 -3.83
C ALA A 244 2.80 0.62 -5.06
N GLY A 245 3.25 -0.62 -4.88
CA GLY A 245 3.45 -1.60 -5.97
C GLY A 245 2.15 -1.88 -6.71
N TRP A 246 1.10 -2.23 -5.95
CA TRP A 246 -0.24 -2.49 -6.49
C TRP A 246 -0.80 -1.28 -7.27
N ILE A 247 -0.69 -0.08 -6.69
CA ILE A 247 -1.16 1.17 -7.32
C ILE A 247 -0.43 1.40 -8.65
N LYS A 248 0.90 1.27 -8.67
CA LYS A 248 1.70 1.44 -9.90
C LYS A 248 1.34 0.41 -10.97
N ARG A 249 1.02 -0.83 -10.57
CA ARG A 249 0.71 -1.92 -11.50
C ARG A 249 -0.70 -1.86 -12.06
N TYR A 250 -1.70 -1.52 -11.25
CA TYR A 250 -3.10 -1.67 -11.64
C TYR A 250 -3.83 -0.37 -11.90
N CYS A 251 -3.37 0.76 -11.33
CA CYS A 251 -4.03 2.05 -11.52
C CYS A 251 -3.47 2.80 -12.71
N ALA A 252 -4.36 3.34 -13.54
CA ALA A 252 -4.03 4.27 -14.61
C ALA A 252 -4.63 5.65 -14.28
N PHE A 253 -3.84 6.69 -14.49
CA PHE A 253 -4.21 8.08 -14.19
C PHE A 253 -4.38 8.87 -15.49
N LEU A 254 -5.23 9.89 -15.47
CA LEU A 254 -5.42 10.78 -16.63
C LEU A 254 -4.08 11.34 -17.12
N ASP A 255 -3.93 11.42 -18.42
CA ASP A 255 -2.81 12.13 -19.05
C ASP A 255 -2.80 13.60 -18.61
N GLU A 256 -1.62 14.22 -18.51
CA GLU A 256 -1.49 15.61 -18.05
C GLU A 256 -2.22 16.64 -18.95
N SER A 257 -2.53 16.26 -20.18
CA SER A 257 -3.33 17.07 -21.10
C SER A 257 -4.83 17.08 -20.80
N GLU A 258 -5.32 16.15 -19.96
CA GLU A 258 -6.75 15.95 -19.69
C GLU A 258 -7.25 16.71 -18.45
N TYR A 259 -6.37 17.37 -17.69
CA TYR A 259 -6.75 18.13 -16.50
C TYR A 259 -5.95 19.42 -16.31
N ALA A 260 -6.58 20.42 -15.73
CA ALA A 260 -5.89 21.65 -15.33
C ALA A 260 -5.07 21.44 -14.07
N LYS A 261 -3.87 22.03 -14.00
CA LYS A 261 -2.97 21.92 -12.82
C LYS A 261 -3.62 22.39 -11.50
N GLY A 262 -4.53 23.37 -11.57
CA GLY A 262 -5.25 23.91 -10.40
C GLY A 262 -6.56 23.19 -10.08
N SER A 263 -6.99 22.21 -10.88
CA SER A 263 -8.16 21.38 -10.56
C SER A 263 -7.89 20.44 -9.39
N ASP A 264 -8.94 19.86 -8.82
CA ASP A 264 -8.81 18.83 -7.78
C ASP A 264 -7.90 17.70 -8.24
N TYR A 265 -8.09 17.19 -9.46
CA TYR A 265 -7.28 16.17 -10.06
C TYR A 265 -5.81 16.58 -10.21
N GLY A 266 -5.57 17.84 -10.65
CA GLY A 266 -4.20 18.36 -10.82
C GLY A 266 -3.46 18.52 -9.49
N ARG A 267 -4.14 19.02 -8.44
CA ARG A 267 -3.59 19.11 -7.07
C ARG A 267 -3.31 17.73 -6.49
N PHE A 268 -4.25 16.81 -6.62
CA PHE A 268 -4.09 15.40 -6.25
C PHE A 268 -2.86 14.78 -6.91
N MET A 269 -2.70 14.90 -8.22
CA MET A 269 -1.55 14.35 -8.93
C MET A 269 -0.23 14.97 -8.49
N LYS A 270 -0.22 16.28 -8.19
CA LYS A 270 0.96 16.94 -7.63
C LYS A 270 1.31 16.36 -6.25
N ALA A 271 0.35 16.20 -5.36
CA ALA A 271 0.54 15.64 -4.03
C ALA A 271 1.05 14.18 -4.12
N LEU A 272 0.37 13.33 -4.90
CA LEU A 272 0.74 11.93 -5.10
C LEU A 272 2.17 11.78 -5.64
N THR A 273 2.53 12.55 -6.69
CA THR A 273 3.85 12.41 -7.35
C THR A 273 4.97 13.14 -6.63
N SER A 274 4.70 13.90 -5.58
CA SER A 274 5.71 14.53 -4.72
C SER A 274 5.98 13.76 -3.43
N TYR A 275 5.23 12.70 -3.15
CA TYR A 275 5.38 11.92 -1.93
C TYR A 275 6.71 11.17 -1.90
N LYS A 276 7.48 11.37 -0.83
CA LYS A 276 8.81 10.79 -0.63
C LYS A 276 8.70 9.46 0.11
N ARG A 277 9.60 8.54 -0.21
CA ARG A 277 9.74 7.26 0.52
C ARG A 277 10.22 7.45 1.95
N GLU A 278 11.09 8.44 2.16
CA GLU A 278 11.75 8.74 3.43
C GLU A 278 11.64 10.23 3.77
N GLY A 279 11.68 10.53 5.07
CA GLY A 279 11.62 11.88 5.61
C GLY A 279 10.18 12.39 5.72
N ASP A 280 10.07 13.64 6.14
CA ASP A 280 8.77 14.28 6.36
C ASP A 280 8.05 14.55 5.04
N ASN A 281 6.85 14.06 4.93
CA ASN A 281 5.88 14.39 3.90
C ASN A 281 4.86 15.39 4.48
N ALA A 282 4.85 16.60 3.94
CA ALA A 282 3.92 17.65 4.40
C ALA A 282 2.44 17.28 4.14
N HIS A 283 2.19 16.43 3.15
CA HIS A 283 0.85 16.00 2.73
C HIS A 283 0.91 14.54 2.28
N ASP A 284 0.14 13.67 2.92
CA ASP A 284 0.05 12.25 2.61
C ASP A 284 -1.38 11.82 2.18
N ASP A 285 -2.31 12.78 2.07
CA ASP A 285 -3.72 12.53 1.81
C ASP A 285 -3.98 11.91 0.43
N ALA A 286 -3.26 12.34 -0.60
CA ALA A 286 -3.40 11.79 -1.94
C ALA A 286 -2.90 10.32 -2.03
N PRO A 287 -1.70 9.97 -1.51
CA PRO A 287 -1.28 8.57 -1.39
C PRO A 287 -2.21 7.72 -0.51
N ASP A 288 -2.73 8.28 0.59
CA ASP A 288 -3.61 7.52 1.50
C ASP A 288 -4.99 7.27 0.88
N GLY A 289 -5.59 8.27 0.23
CA GLY A 289 -6.82 8.06 -0.53
C GLY A 289 -6.68 6.97 -1.60
N MET A 290 -5.53 6.91 -2.29
CA MET A 290 -5.22 5.84 -3.23
C MET A 290 -5.01 4.49 -2.53
N THR A 291 -4.44 4.50 -1.33
CA THR A 291 -4.25 3.28 -0.51
C THR A 291 -5.59 2.70 -0.08
N ILE A 292 -6.51 3.55 0.39
CA ILE A 292 -7.87 3.13 0.75
C ILE A 292 -8.60 2.54 -0.47
N LEU A 293 -8.46 3.14 -1.65
CA LEU A 293 -9.03 2.60 -2.90
C LEU A 293 -8.43 1.24 -3.25
N ALA A 294 -7.11 1.07 -3.14
CA ALA A 294 -6.41 -0.17 -3.43
C ALA A 294 -6.83 -1.30 -2.47
N GLU A 295 -6.82 -1.06 -1.17
CA GLU A 295 -7.28 -2.01 -0.15
C GLU A 295 -8.76 -2.39 -0.35
N PHE A 296 -9.58 -1.44 -0.78
CA PHE A 296 -10.97 -1.70 -1.08
C PHE A 296 -11.13 -2.59 -2.30
N ALA A 297 -10.43 -2.29 -3.38
CA ALA A 297 -10.42 -3.09 -4.60
C ALA A 297 -10.03 -4.55 -4.34
N GLU A 298 -8.96 -4.78 -3.57
CA GLU A 298 -8.52 -6.12 -3.16
C GLU A 298 -9.60 -6.84 -2.33
N SER A 299 -10.23 -6.13 -1.39
CA SER A 299 -11.27 -6.73 -0.52
C SER A 299 -12.54 -7.12 -1.25
N LEU A 300 -12.82 -6.51 -2.41
CA LEU A 300 -13.97 -6.88 -3.25
C LEU A 300 -13.76 -8.21 -3.95
N GLY A 301 -12.54 -8.77 -3.89
CA GLY A 301 -12.25 -10.07 -4.46
C GLY A 301 -12.54 -10.14 -5.96
N LEU A 302 -12.38 -9.04 -6.68
CA LEU A 302 -12.41 -8.99 -8.13
C LEU A 302 -11.22 -9.80 -8.68
N LYS A 303 -11.20 -11.11 -8.36
CA LYS A 303 -10.34 -12.07 -9.01
C LYS A 303 -10.79 -12.15 -10.45
N PHE A 304 -10.14 -11.36 -11.29
CA PHE A 304 -10.34 -11.45 -12.72
C PHE A 304 -9.95 -12.86 -13.15
N LYS A 305 -10.93 -13.64 -13.65
CA LYS A 305 -10.65 -14.88 -14.35
C LYS A 305 -9.83 -14.51 -15.58
N VAL A 306 -8.53 -14.70 -15.54
CA VAL A 306 -7.69 -14.69 -16.72
C VAL A 306 -8.19 -15.84 -17.59
N SER A 307 -8.95 -15.51 -18.60
CA SER A 307 -9.34 -16.47 -19.65
C SER A 307 -8.08 -16.80 -20.44
N THR A 308 -7.37 -17.84 -20.03
CA THR A 308 -6.34 -18.46 -20.85
C THR A 308 -7.04 -19.09 -22.06
N ARG A 309 -7.12 -18.36 -23.18
CA ARG A 309 -7.38 -18.96 -24.49
C ARG A 309 -6.23 -19.93 -24.74
N LYS A 310 -6.50 -21.23 -24.61
CA LYS A 310 -5.63 -22.25 -25.18
C LYS A 310 -5.60 -21.99 -26.68
N VAL A 311 -4.46 -21.51 -27.18
CA VAL A 311 -4.16 -21.52 -28.62
C VAL A 311 -4.00 -22.98 -28.99
N GLY A 312 -5.02 -23.52 -29.62
CA GLY A 312 -4.95 -24.88 -30.17
C GLY A 312 -3.83 -24.92 -31.21
N ARG A 313 -2.84 -25.78 -30.97
CA ARG A 313 -1.90 -26.16 -32.03
C ARG A 313 -2.72 -26.97 -33.04
N GLY A 314 -2.92 -26.41 -34.23
CA GLY A 314 -3.27 -27.13 -35.44
C GLY A 314 -2.03 -27.76 -36.05
#